data_ed806920f51b60b53c70bec65f970b85
#
_entry.id   ed806920f51b60b53c70bec65f970b85
#
_cell.length_a   1.000
_cell.length_b   1.000
_cell.length_c   1.000
_cell.angle_alpha   90.00
_cell.angle_beta   90.00
_cell.angle_gamma   90.00
#
_symmetry.space_group_name_H-M   'P 1'
#
loop_
_entity.id
_entity.type
_entity.pdbx_description
1 polymer ?
#
loop_
_entity_poly.entity_id
_entity_poly.type
_entity_poly.pdbx_seq_one_letter_code
_entity_poly.pdbx_strand_id
1 'polypeptide(L)'
;MSSIDTSTLSRRTFLAATLATPLTAALSAAVRPTVGLELFSVRGELAKDLFGTVRKVAGIGYEAVEFFSPYYQWDTAYAKQVRQLLDDVGLKAPSTHNSADVFTPEGLKKAVELNQAIGSTLVVMASAGRGVSTIDDWKRLSDRLAQASETLRPLGMRAGFHNHQTEFTAVEGTRPMDVIASRTPRDFVLQLDVGTCVHAGQDPVAWIKAHPGRIASIHCKDWAPGEGPDKGYHVLTGEGTANWPAIRAAAESVGGVETYLIEQEGSRYTPFETVEKCLASWRGMKA
;
A
#
# COMPACT_ATOMS: atom_id res chain seq x y z
N MET A 1 46.77 -18.59 -83.12
CA MET A 1 47.46 -19.69 -82.49
C MET A 1 47.54 -19.40 -81.02
N SER A 2 47.16 -20.28 -80.27
CA SER A 2 47.17 -20.28 -78.81
C SER A 2 45.96 -19.64 -78.11
N SER A 3 45.10 -20.51 -77.65
CA SER A 3 43.90 -20.27 -76.84
C SER A 3 44.27 -19.92 -75.38
N ILE A 4 43.57 -18.94 -74.86
CA ILE A 4 43.63 -18.61 -73.45
C ILE A 4 42.39 -19.20 -72.76
N ASP A 5 42.69 -20.03 -71.77
CA ASP A 5 41.75 -20.74 -70.89
C ASP A 5 41.19 -19.79 -69.82
N THR A 6 39.89 -19.72 -69.71
CA THR A 6 39.22 -18.93 -68.67
C THR A 6 38.82 -19.83 -67.51
N SER A 7 39.57 -19.75 -66.42
CA SER A 7 39.31 -20.43 -65.17
C SER A 7 38.08 -19.91 -64.46
N THR A 8 37.25 -20.81 -64.08
CA THR A 8 35.99 -20.65 -63.33
C THR A 8 36.21 -20.17 -61.90
N LEU A 9 35.56 -19.06 -61.58
CA LEU A 9 35.44 -18.57 -60.19
C LEU A 9 34.40 -19.37 -59.40
N SER A 10 34.89 -20.07 -58.42
CA SER A 10 34.05 -20.79 -57.41
C SER A 10 33.31 -19.82 -56.50
N ARG A 11 31.99 -19.87 -56.51
CA ARG A 11 31.13 -19.19 -55.56
C ARG A 11 31.08 -19.95 -54.25
N ARG A 12 31.81 -19.49 -53.24
CA ARG A 12 31.65 -19.96 -51.87
C ARG A 12 30.38 -19.31 -51.30
N THR A 13 29.36 -20.13 -51.17
CA THR A 13 28.13 -19.80 -50.47
C THR A 13 28.40 -19.74 -48.94
N PHE A 14 28.39 -18.57 -48.38
CA PHE A 14 28.41 -18.37 -46.94
C PHE A 14 26.99 -18.60 -46.40
N LEU A 15 26.74 -19.74 -45.79
CA LEU A 15 25.57 -19.97 -44.95
C LEU A 15 25.82 -19.24 -43.62
N ALA A 16 25.19 -18.10 -43.41
CA ALA A 16 25.07 -17.50 -42.12
C ALA A 16 23.95 -18.23 -41.34
N ALA A 17 24.31 -19.12 -40.43
CA ALA A 17 23.39 -19.69 -39.47
C ALA A 17 23.09 -18.64 -38.41
N THR A 18 21.95 -17.97 -38.52
CA THR A 18 21.39 -17.14 -37.43
C THR A 18 20.89 -18.08 -36.32
N LEU A 19 21.70 -18.22 -35.28
CA LEU A 19 21.26 -18.76 -34.01
C LEU A 19 20.22 -17.83 -33.39
N ALA A 20 18.95 -18.12 -33.62
CA ALA A 20 17.85 -17.51 -32.85
C ALA A 20 17.92 -18.08 -31.43
N THR A 21 18.56 -17.38 -30.52
CA THR A 21 18.41 -17.63 -29.09
C THR A 21 16.96 -17.37 -28.71
N PRO A 22 16.24 -18.37 -28.19
CA PRO A 22 14.91 -18.10 -27.63
C PRO A 22 15.11 -17.17 -26.44
N LEU A 23 14.58 -15.95 -26.54
CA LEU A 23 14.40 -15.05 -25.40
C LEU A 23 13.35 -15.70 -24.51
N THR A 24 13.79 -16.57 -23.60
CA THR A 24 12.96 -17.05 -22.51
C THR A 24 12.69 -15.83 -21.62
N ALA A 25 11.58 -15.14 -21.87
CA ALA A 25 11.00 -14.23 -20.91
C ALA A 25 10.75 -15.09 -19.65
N ALA A 26 11.64 -14.97 -18.67
CA ALA A 26 11.36 -15.47 -17.34
C ALA A 26 10.08 -14.74 -16.89
N LEU A 27 8.94 -15.44 -16.92
CA LEU A 27 7.78 -15.00 -16.17
C LEU A 27 8.25 -14.93 -14.71
N SER A 28 8.58 -13.73 -14.27
CA SER A 28 8.69 -13.45 -12.85
C SER A 28 7.36 -13.86 -12.27
N ALA A 29 7.33 -14.91 -11.46
CA ALA A 29 6.12 -15.30 -10.75
C ALA A 29 5.67 -14.04 -9.99
N ALA A 30 4.51 -13.52 -10.31
CA ALA A 30 3.98 -12.33 -9.66
C ALA A 30 3.99 -12.61 -8.14
N VAL A 31 4.76 -11.82 -7.41
CA VAL A 31 4.84 -11.97 -5.95
C VAL A 31 3.44 -11.72 -5.42
N ARG A 32 2.87 -12.72 -4.74
CA ARG A 32 1.54 -12.59 -4.14
C ARG A 32 1.54 -11.42 -3.14
N PRO A 33 0.55 -10.52 -3.20
CA PRO A 33 0.41 -9.45 -2.21
C PRO A 33 0.36 -10.02 -0.79
N THR A 34 1.05 -9.38 0.13
CA THR A 34 1.07 -9.75 1.55
C THR A 34 -0.23 -9.33 2.22
N VAL A 35 -0.75 -10.13 3.16
CA VAL A 35 -1.94 -9.79 3.96
C VAL A 35 -1.52 -9.40 5.36
N GLY A 36 -1.73 -8.15 5.71
CA GLY A 36 -1.36 -7.55 6.99
C GLY A 36 -2.52 -6.99 7.77
N LEU A 37 -2.21 -6.49 8.96
CA LEU A 37 -3.13 -5.80 9.85
C LEU A 37 -2.63 -4.37 10.11
N GLU A 38 -3.52 -3.37 9.89
CA GLU A 38 -3.32 -2.05 10.48
C GLU A 38 -3.57 -2.16 11.99
N LEU A 39 -2.51 -1.88 12.78
CA LEU A 39 -2.52 -2.09 14.23
C LEU A 39 -3.44 -1.14 15.00
N PHE A 40 -3.96 -0.11 14.34
CA PHE A 40 -5.03 0.72 14.89
C PHE A 40 -6.29 -0.11 15.23
N SER A 41 -6.51 -1.21 14.54
CA SER A 41 -7.58 -2.17 14.80
C SER A 41 -7.52 -2.77 16.20
N VAL A 42 -6.33 -2.92 16.76
CA VAL A 42 -6.05 -3.47 18.09
C VAL A 42 -5.34 -2.45 19.00
N ARG A 43 -5.52 -1.14 18.74
CA ARG A 43 -4.82 -0.03 19.41
C ARG A 43 -4.87 -0.06 20.92
N GLY A 44 -6.01 -0.50 21.49
CA GLY A 44 -6.17 -0.60 22.94
C GLY A 44 -5.31 -1.71 23.55
N GLU A 45 -5.17 -2.83 22.86
CA GLU A 45 -4.32 -3.95 23.28
C GLU A 45 -2.84 -3.62 23.04
N LEU A 46 -2.53 -2.99 21.88
CA LEU A 46 -1.19 -2.54 21.55
C LEU A 46 -0.63 -1.55 22.58
N ALA A 47 -1.46 -0.62 23.08
CA ALA A 47 -1.07 0.35 24.09
C ALA A 47 -0.77 -0.28 25.46
N LYS A 48 -1.40 -1.42 25.79
CA LYS A 48 -1.16 -2.17 27.04
C LYS A 48 0.11 -3.02 26.95
N ASP A 49 0.26 -3.75 25.83
CA ASP A 49 1.37 -4.68 25.61
C ASP A 49 1.63 -4.80 24.10
N LEU A 50 2.58 -4.02 23.59
CA LEU A 50 2.95 -4.06 22.17
C LEU A 50 3.49 -5.43 21.77
N PHE A 51 4.40 -6.01 22.57
CA PHE A 51 5.08 -7.25 22.21
C PHE A 51 4.12 -8.45 22.22
N GLY A 52 3.25 -8.55 23.23
CA GLY A 52 2.21 -9.57 23.30
C GLY A 52 1.17 -9.43 22.18
N THR A 53 0.77 -8.20 21.88
CA THR A 53 -0.19 -7.92 20.80
C THR A 53 0.37 -8.33 19.43
N VAL A 54 1.62 -7.97 19.12
CA VAL A 54 2.27 -8.34 17.86
C VAL A 54 2.42 -9.87 17.73
N ARG A 55 2.82 -10.54 18.82
CA ARG A 55 2.85 -12.03 18.85
C ARG A 55 1.46 -12.63 18.61
N LYS A 56 0.42 -12.07 19.22
CA LYS A 56 -0.96 -12.52 19.03
C LYS A 56 -1.42 -12.35 17.59
N VAL A 57 -1.12 -11.21 16.98
CA VAL A 57 -1.43 -10.92 15.54
C VAL A 57 -0.73 -11.93 14.64
N ALA A 58 0.55 -12.23 14.89
CA ALA A 58 1.27 -13.28 14.17
C ALA A 58 0.61 -14.66 14.35
N GLY A 59 0.21 -15.01 15.59
CA GLY A 59 -0.46 -16.27 15.92
C GLY A 59 -1.84 -16.43 15.27
N ILE A 60 -2.55 -15.34 14.97
CA ILE A 60 -3.78 -15.33 14.17
C ILE A 60 -3.48 -15.67 12.71
N GLY A 61 -2.27 -15.39 12.23
CA GLY A 61 -1.81 -15.76 10.90
C GLY A 61 -1.71 -14.59 9.91
N TYR A 62 -1.64 -13.36 10.39
CA TYR A 62 -1.25 -12.23 9.56
C TYR A 62 0.21 -12.36 9.12
N GLU A 63 0.56 -11.77 8.00
CA GLU A 63 1.91 -11.82 7.39
C GLU A 63 2.65 -10.49 7.53
N ALA A 64 1.91 -9.42 7.81
CA ALA A 64 2.46 -8.09 8.00
C ALA A 64 1.65 -7.28 9.01
N VAL A 65 2.25 -6.19 9.48
CA VAL A 65 1.58 -5.18 10.31
C VAL A 65 1.94 -3.78 9.80
N GLU A 66 1.02 -2.84 9.94
CA GLU A 66 1.29 -1.42 9.79
C GLU A 66 1.22 -0.76 11.15
N PHE A 67 2.30 -0.06 11.54
CA PHE A 67 2.33 0.74 12.76
C PHE A 67 1.76 2.12 12.49
N PHE A 68 1.08 2.71 13.46
CA PHE A 68 0.51 4.05 13.38
C PHE A 68 1.19 5.04 14.34
N SER A 69 0.80 6.30 14.32
CA SER A 69 1.46 7.44 14.96
C SER A 69 2.21 7.22 16.28
N PRO A 70 1.77 6.42 17.27
CA PRO A 70 2.51 6.20 18.51
C PRO A 70 3.93 5.66 18.32
N TYR A 71 4.21 4.92 17.24
CA TYR A 71 5.56 4.43 16.95
C TYR A 71 6.57 5.58 16.80
N TYR A 72 6.12 6.74 16.40
CA TYR A 72 6.97 7.92 16.20
C TYR A 72 7.58 8.45 17.50
N GLN A 73 7.06 8.01 18.66
CA GLN A 73 7.62 8.32 19.97
C GLN A 73 8.80 7.41 20.36
N TRP A 74 9.05 6.35 19.62
CA TRP A 74 10.15 5.43 19.92
C TRP A 74 11.51 6.10 19.70
N ASP A 75 12.51 5.59 20.39
CA ASP A 75 13.90 5.77 20.01
C ASP A 75 14.35 4.63 19.08
N THR A 76 15.52 4.78 18.49
CA THR A 76 16.07 3.79 17.55
C THR A 76 16.37 2.45 18.23
N ALA A 77 16.72 2.46 19.52
CA ALA A 77 16.99 1.22 20.25
C ALA A 77 15.73 0.40 20.44
N TYR A 78 14.63 1.04 20.83
CA TYR A 78 13.33 0.38 20.93
C TYR A 78 12.80 -0.08 19.57
N ALA A 79 12.95 0.74 18.52
CA ALA A 79 12.57 0.33 17.16
C ALA A 79 13.32 -0.94 16.69
N LYS A 80 14.60 -1.09 17.04
CA LYS A 80 15.38 -2.32 16.78
C LYS A 80 14.87 -3.52 17.59
N GLN A 81 14.40 -3.34 18.82
CA GLN A 81 13.77 -4.42 19.58
C GLN A 81 12.45 -4.86 18.94
N VAL A 82 11.65 -3.90 18.43
CA VAL A 82 10.43 -4.22 17.68
C VAL A 82 10.78 -4.94 16.38
N ARG A 83 11.84 -4.54 15.67
CA ARG A 83 12.32 -5.26 14.48
C ARG A 83 12.68 -6.71 14.81
N GLN A 84 13.44 -6.94 15.89
CA GLN A 84 13.78 -8.30 16.31
C GLN A 84 12.51 -9.13 16.61
N LEU A 85 11.53 -8.52 17.29
CA LEU A 85 10.23 -9.18 17.52
C LEU A 85 9.56 -9.59 16.20
N LEU A 86 9.52 -8.67 15.20
CA LEU A 86 8.90 -8.95 13.90
C LEU A 86 9.62 -10.12 13.21
N ASP A 87 10.94 -10.14 13.24
CA ASP A 87 11.75 -11.22 12.66
C ASP A 87 11.50 -12.56 13.39
N ASP A 88 11.43 -12.55 14.72
CA ASP A 88 11.18 -13.75 15.55
C ASP A 88 9.82 -14.39 15.26
N VAL A 89 8.80 -13.58 14.93
CA VAL A 89 7.43 -14.06 14.66
C VAL A 89 7.09 -14.15 13.17
N GLY A 90 8.02 -13.78 12.28
CA GLY A 90 7.86 -13.84 10.84
C GLY A 90 6.94 -12.78 10.24
N LEU A 91 6.72 -11.65 10.93
CA LEU A 91 5.94 -10.53 10.42
C LEU A 91 6.82 -9.52 9.68
N LYS A 92 6.23 -8.85 8.68
CA LYS A 92 6.82 -7.68 8.01
C LYS A 92 6.13 -6.39 8.48
N ALA A 93 6.82 -5.27 8.39
CA ALA A 93 6.23 -3.93 8.56
C ALA A 93 6.44 -3.13 7.27
N PRO A 94 5.63 -3.33 6.21
CA PRO A 94 5.86 -2.72 4.91
C PRO A 94 5.70 -1.20 4.92
N SER A 95 4.82 -0.69 5.78
CA SER A 95 4.43 0.71 5.86
C SER A 95 4.18 1.17 7.29
N THR A 96 4.12 2.49 7.46
CA THR A 96 3.69 3.14 8.70
C THR A 96 2.73 4.28 8.43
N HIS A 97 1.72 4.44 9.30
CA HIS A 97 0.81 5.58 9.33
C HIS A 97 1.38 6.72 10.19
N ASN A 98 1.43 7.90 9.61
CA ASN A 98 2.04 9.08 10.21
C ASN A 98 1.10 10.28 10.20
N SER A 99 1.24 11.15 11.21
CA SER A 99 0.57 12.46 11.21
C SER A 99 1.18 13.40 10.16
N ALA A 100 0.43 14.43 9.78
CA ALA A 100 0.90 15.42 8.81
C ALA A 100 2.19 16.16 9.24
N ASP A 101 2.44 16.26 10.55
CA ASP A 101 3.62 16.93 11.10
C ASP A 101 4.94 16.18 10.80
N VAL A 102 4.85 14.87 10.53
CA VAL A 102 5.99 14.05 10.14
C VAL A 102 6.54 14.45 8.76
N PHE A 103 5.70 15.02 7.89
CA PHE A 103 6.08 15.42 6.53
C PHE A 103 6.67 16.84 6.48
N THR A 104 7.50 17.17 7.46
CA THR A 104 8.44 18.30 7.47
C THR A 104 9.86 17.76 7.28
N PRO A 105 10.86 18.58 6.89
CA PRO A 105 12.24 18.10 6.74
C PRO A 105 12.78 17.41 8.00
N GLU A 106 12.52 17.98 9.18
CA GLU A 106 12.95 17.44 10.47
C GLU A 106 12.16 16.19 10.85
N GLY A 107 10.84 16.22 10.61
CA GLY A 107 9.95 15.09 10.89
C GLY A 107 10.29 13.88 10.05
N LEU A 108 10.52 14.07 8.74
CA LEU A 108 10.92 13.00 7.82
C LEU A 108 12.25 12.36 8.22
N LYS A 109 13.22 13.13 8.70
CA LYS A 109 14.50 12.59 9.14
C LYS A 109 14.30 11.54 10.24
N LYS A 110 13.52 11.86 11.28
CA LYS A 110 13.20 10.91 12.35
C LYS A 110 12.37 9.72 11.83
N ALA A 111 11.38 9.97 10.95
CA ALA A 111 10.59 8.90 10.37
C ALA A 111 11.46 7.91 9.58
N VAL A 112 12.41 8.40 8.79
CA VAL A 112 13.39 7.58 8.05
C VAL A 112 14.18 6.68 9.00
N GLU A 113 14.76 7.25 10.07
CA GLU A 113 15.55 6.49 11.05
C GLU A 113 14.72 5.36 11.68
N LEU A 114 13.48 5.63 12.08
CA LEU A 114 12.58 4.64 12.69
C LEU A 114 12.11 3.59 11.68
N ASN A 115 11.70 4.01 10.49
CA ASN A 115 11.23 3.10 9.45
C ASN A 115 12.35 2.17 8.97
N GLN A 116 13.56 2.67 8.78
CA GLN A 116 14.73 1.83 8.48
C GLN A 116 15.01 0.83 9.61
N ALA A 117 14.89 1.26 10.87
CA ALA A 117 15.12 0.38 12.03
C ALA A 117 14.10 -0.78 12.09
N ILE A 118 12.82 -0.55 11.77
CA ILE A 118 11.79 -1.61 11.74
C ILE A 118 11.69 -2.33 10.40
N GLY A 119 12.40 -1.88 9.37
CA GLY A 119 12.39 -2.48 8.03
C GLY A 119 11.22 -2.06 7.16
N SER A 120 10.59 -0.91 7.44
CA SER A 120 9.55 -0.32 6.62
C SER A 120 10.13 0.54 5.50
N THR A 121 9.50 0.50 4.34
CA THR A 121 9.92 1.28 3.16
C THR A 121 8.87 2.26 2.66
N LEU A 122 7.69 2.29 3.27
CA LEU A 122 6.60 3.19 2.88
C LEU A 122 6.14 4.03 4.09
N VAL A 123 6.31 5.35 3.98
CA VAL A 123 5.88 6.34 4.97
C VAL A 123 4.58 6.97 4.48
N VAL A 124 3.45 6.63 5.09
CA VAL A 124 2.12 7.09 4.68
C VAL A 124 1.64 8.21 5.59
N MET A 125 1.18 9.31 5.01
CA MET A 125 0.40 10.31 5.74
C MET A 125 -1.01 9.77 5.95
N ALA A 126 -1.38 9.49 7.19
CA ALA A 126 -2.67 8.87 7.54
C ALA A 126 -3.85 9.84 7.41
N SER A 127 -3.62 11.13 7.51
CA SER A 127 -4.64 12.17 7.30
C SER A 127 -3.98 13.53 7.07
N ALA A 128 -4.69 14.43 6.41
CA ALA A 128 -4.22 15.80 6.15
C ALA A 128 -4.03 16.63 7.42
N GLY A 129 -4.64 16.21 8.53
CA GLY A 129 -4.65 16.96 9.78
C GLY A 129 -5.65 18.11 9.78
N ARG A 130 -5.61 18.94 10.84
CA ARG A 130 -6.50 20.09 10.97
C ARG A 130 -6.02 21.24 10.08
N GLY A 131 -6.98 22.06 9.57
CA GLY A 131 -6.69 23.29 8.84
C GLY A 131 -6.51 23.13 7.33
N VAL A 132 -6.71 21.91 6.78
CA VAL A 132 -6.78 21.66 5.34
C VAL A 132 -8.25 21.62 4.94
N SER A 133 -8.78 22.71 4.36
CA SER A 133 -10.21 22.86 4.09
C SER A 133 -10.54 23.43 2.71
N THR A 134 -9.60 24.09 2.03
CA THR A 134 -9.76 24.66 0.70
C THR A 134 -8.94 23.86 -0.32
N ILE A 135 -9.27 23.99 -1.61
CA ILE A 135 -8.47 23.36 -2.68
C ILE A 135 -7.03 23.87 -2.69
N ASP A 136 -6.80 25.12 -2.31
CA ASP A 136 -5.42 25.63 -2.23
C ASP A 136 -4.65 25.05 -1.03
N ASP A 137 -5.32 24.71 0.08
CA ASP A 137 -4.70 23.94 1.16
C ASP A 137 -4.27 22.55 0.66
N TRP A 138 -5.15 21.87 -0.07
CA TRP A 138 -4.85 20.55 -0.66
C TRP A 138 -3.72 20.59 -1.67
N LYS A 139 -3.62 21.65 -2.49
CA LYS A 139 -2.46 21.85 -3.38
C LYS A 139 -1.16 21.99 -2.59
N ARG A 140 -1.15 22.83 -1.53
CA ARG A 140 0.04 23.00 -0.68
C ARG A 140 0.44 21.70 0.03
N LEU A 141 -0.54 20.93 0.52
CA LEU A 141 -0.31 19.62 1.10
C LEU A 141 0.31 18.67 0.06
N SER A 142 -0.25 18.63 -1.15
CA SER A 142 0.23 17.76 -2.23
C SER A 142 1.66 18.10 -2.64
N ASP A 143 2.02 19.39 -2.69
CA ASP A 143 3.40 19.83 -2.98
C ASP A 143 4.38 19.37 -1.89
N ARG A 144 3.95 19.41 -0.60
CA ARG A 144 4.74 18.88 0.51
C ARG A 144 4.92 17.36 0.41
N LEU A 145 3.87 16.63 0.01
CA LEU A 145 3.93 15.18 -0.23
C LEU A 145 4.86 14.83 -1.40
N ALA A 146 4.83 15.61 -2.48
CA ALA A 146 5.75 15.46 -3.61
C ALA A 146 7.21 15.67 -3.18
N GLN A 147 7.49 16.70 -2.38
CA GLN A 147 8.82 16.93 -1.83
C GLN A 147 9.28 15.80 -0.89
N ALA A 148 8.38 15.25 -0.09
CA ALA A 148 8.68 14.08 0.74
C ALA A 148 9.07 12.87 -0.12
N SER A 149 8.39 12.63 -1.24
CA SER A 149 8.75 11.56 -2.19
C SER A 149 10.17 11.74 -2.74
N GLU A 150 10.54 12.96 -3.11
CA GLU A 150 11.90 13.24 -3.59
C GLU A 150 12.97 12.99 -2.53
N THR A 151 12.65 13.32 -1.27
CA THR A 151 13.54 13.08 -0.12
C THR A 151 13.72 11.59 0.17
N LEU A 152 12.64 10.79 0.07
CA LEU A 152 12.62 9.38 0.43
C LEU A 152 13.18 8.48 -0.68
N ARG A 153 12.99 8.84 -1.94
CA ARG A 153 13.39 8.03 -3.11
C ARG A 153 14.87 7.59 -3.11
N PRO A 154 15.86 8.46 -2.88
CA PRO A 154 17.28 8.05 -2.86
C PRO A 154 17.61 7.09 -1.72
N LEU A 155 16.73 6.97 -0.71
CA LEU A 155 16.86 6.04 0.41
C LEU A 155 16.18 4.69 0.15
N GLY A 156 15.64 4.48 -1.07
CA GLY A 156 14.86 3.30 -1.41
C GLY A 156 13.49 3.25 -0.72
N MET A 157 12.99 4.40 -0.25
CA MET A 157 11.71 4.53 0.44
C MET A 157 10.71 5.32 -0.42
N ARG A 158 9.42 5.16 -0.12
CA ARG A 158 8.33 5.87 -0.79
C ARG A 158 7.50 6.66 0.21
N ALA A 159 6.91 7.76 -0.26
CA ALA A 159 5.84 8.46 0.44
C ALA A 159 4.48 7.96 -0.03
N GLY A 160 3.47 8.05 0.83
CA GLY A 160 2.09 7.76 0.49
C GLY A 160 1.11 8.65 1.22
N PHE A 161 -0.14 8.59 0.79
CA PHE A 161 -1.28 9.23 1.45
C PHE A 161 -2.43 8.23 1.56
N HIS A 162 -3.04 8.13 2.73
CA HIS A 162 -4.20 7.32 3.03
C HIS A 162 -5.46 8.19 3.02
N ASN A 163 -6.48 7.77 2.28
CA ASN A 163 -7.74 8.50 2.19
C ASN A 163 -8.73 8.14 3.29
N HIS A 164 -9.58 9.11 3.60
CA HIS A 164 -10.88 8.94 4.25
C HIS A 164 -11.98 9.37 3.27
N GLN A 165 -13.26 9.35 3.71
CA GLN A 165 -14.36 9.80 2.86
C GLN A 165 -14.27 11.27 2.46
N THR A 166 -13.65 12.11 3.30
CA THR A 166 -13.52 13.55 3.08
C THR A 166 -12.69 13.88 1.85
N GLU A 167 -11.66 13.12 1.57
CA GLU A 167 -10.79 13.34 0.41
C GLU A 167 -11.44 12.92 -0.91
N PHE A 168 -12.45 12.08 -0.85
CA PHE A 168 -13.29 11.73 -2.00
C PHE A 168 -14.54 12.61 -2.13
N THR A 169 -14.83 13.46 -1.16
CA THR A 169 -15.91 14.45 -1.23
C THR A 169 -15.40 15.73 -1.88
N ALA A 170 -16.16 16.29 -2.82
CA ALA A 170 -15.74 17.50 -3.53
C ALA A 170 -15.69 18.72 -2.61
N VAL A 171 -14.58 19.44 -2.65
CA VAL A 171 -14.35 20.75 -2.06
C VAL A 171 -14.20 21.73 -3.21
N GLU A 172 -14.99 22.81 -3.23
CA GLU A 172 -14.97 23.79 -4.34
C GLU A 172 -15.09 23.13 -5.74
N GLY A 173 -15.88 22.05 -5.84
CA GLY A 173 -16.11 21.30 -7.08
C GLY A 173 -14.99 20.32 -7.48
N THR A 174 -13.94 20.17 -6.67
CA THR A 174 -12.80 19.28 -6.94
C THR A 174 -12.59 18.30 -5.79
N ARG A 175 -12.33 17.04 -6.07
CA ARG A 175 -12.02 16.05 -5.02
C ARG A 175 -10.55 16.21 -4.56
N PRO A 176 -10.27 16.33 -3.27
CA PRO A 176 -8.90 16.36 -2.74
C PRO A 176 -8.00 15.21 -3.22
N MET A 177 -8.52 13.98 -3.34
CA MET A 177 -7.74 12.85 -3.86
C MET A 177 -7.27 13.07 -5.30
N ASP A 178 -8.06 13.74 -6.16
CA ASP A 178 -7.63 14.07 -7.53
C ASP A 178 -6.51 15.13 -7.52
N VAL A 179 -6.56 16.07 -6.56
CA VAL A 179 -5.49 17.07 -6.38
C VAL A 179 -4.20 16.37 -5.97
N ILE A 180 -4.25 15.49 -4.97
CA ILE A 180 -3.09 14.71 -4.51
C ILE A 180 -2.54 13.86 -5.67
N ALA A 181 -3.39 13.12 -6.36
CA ALA A 181 -2.98 12.23 -7.44
C ALA A 181 -2.30 12.97 -8.60
N SER A 182 -2.81 14.17 -8.95
CA SER A 182 -2.28 14.98 -10.07
C SER A 182 -0.99 15.73 -9.73
N ARG A 183 -0.72 16.02 -8.45
CA ARG A 183 0.43 16.82 -8.02
C ARG A 183 1.57 16.00 -7.41
N THR A 184 1.38 14.72 -7.17
CA THR A 184 2.42 13.82 -6.63
C THR A 184 3.04 12.96 -7.73
N PRO A 185 4.33 12.58 -7.62
CA PRO A 185 5.02 11.81 -8.63
C PRO A 185 4.45 10.40 -8.79
N ARG A 186 4.82 9.72 -9.88
CA ARG A 186 4.24 8.43 -10.25
C ARG A 186 4.55 7.31 -9.25
N ASP A 187 5.65 7.39 -8.53
CA ASP A 187 6.06 6.46 -7.49
C ASP A 187 5.45 6.77 -6.10
N PHE A 188 4.70 7.86 -5.98
CA PHE A 188 3.94 8.18 -4.77
C PHE A 188 2.77 7.19 -4.62
N VAL A 189 2.62 6.61 -3.43
CA VAL A 189 1.59 5.61 -3.14
C VAL A 189 0.28 6.28 -2.73
N LEU A 190 -0.77 6.00 -3.49
CA LEU A 190 -2.15 6.33 -3.12
C LEU A 190 -2.70 5.11 -2.35
N GLN A 191 -2.47 5.08 -1.03
CA GLN A 191 -2.97 4.01 -0.18
C GLN A 191 -4.50 4.11 -0.10
N LEU A 192 -5.19 3.15 -0.69
CA LEU A 192 -6.64 3.19 -0.83
C LEU A 192 -7.32 2.54 0.37
N ASP A 193 -8.06 3.33 1.16
CA ASP A 193 -9.07 2.79 2.06
C ASP A 193 -10.38 2.56 1.30
N VAL A 194 -10.74 1.30 1.15
CA VAL A 194 -11.90 0.88 0.36
C VAL A 194 -13.21 1.28 1.04
N GLY A 195 -13.32 1.09 2.35
CA GLY A 195 -14.55 1.39 3.08
C GLY A 195 -14.90 2.87 3.05
N THR A 196 -13.92 3.76 3.22
CA THR A 196 -14.13 5.20 3.16
C THR A 196 -14.38 5.71 1.74
N CYS A 197 -13.77 5.08 0.73
CA CYS A 197 -14.04 5.33 -0.68
C CYS A 197 -15.49 4.99 -1.04
N VAL A 198 -15.98 3.80 -0.64
CA VAL A 198 -17.37 3.36 -0.85
C VAL A 198 -18.34 4.23 -0.08
N HIS A 199 -18.04 4.59 1.18
CA HIS A 199 -18.86 5.51 1.98
C HIS A 199 -19.02 6.88 1.32
N ALA A 200 -18.00 7.38 0.64
CA ALA A 200 -18.07 8.61 -0.15
C ALA A 200 -18.85 8.47 -1.47
N GLY A 201 -19.44 7.29 -1.74
CA GLY A 201 -20.17 7.00 -2.97
C GLY A 201 -19.27 6.85 -4.20
N GLN A 202 -17.98 6.57 -4.02
CA GLN A 202 -17.04 6.39 -5.10
C GLN A 202 -16.83 4.91 -5.42
N ASP A 203 -16.37 4.62 -6.63
CA ASP A 203 -16.05 3.27 -7.08
C ASP A 203 -14.54 2.98 -6.92
N PRO A 204 -14.13 2.10 -5.98
CA PRO A 204 -12.73 1.73 -5.80
C PRO A 204 -12.10 1.12 -7.05
N VAL A 205 -12.85 0.36 -7.85
CA VAL A 205 -12.35 -0.26 -9.09
C VAL A 205 -12.02 0.80 -10.14
N ALA A 206 -12.90 1.78 -10.30
CA ALA A 206 -12.65 2.90 -11.20
C ALA A 206 -11.43 3.72 -10.76
N TRP A 207 -11.29 3.97 -9.44
CA TRP A 207 -10.14 4.67 -8.88
C TRP A 207 -8.81 3.93 -9.13
N ILE A 208 -8.78 2.62 -8.86
CA ILE A 208 -7.60 1.77 -9.10
C ILE A 208 -7.19 1.83 -10.57
N LYS A 209 -8.16 1.67 -11.49
CA LYS A 209 -7.90 1.68 -12.94
C LYS A 209 -7.43 3.04 -13.46
N ALA A 210 -7.85 4.14 -12.82
CA ALA A 210 -7.40 5.50 -13.18
C ALA A 210 -5.96 5.77 -12.70
N HIS A 211 -5.44 5.01 -11.73
CA HIS A 211 -4.12 5.24 -11.12
C HIS A 211 -3.22 3.99 -11.18
N PRO A 212 -2.92 3.46 -12.36
CA PRO A 212 -2.18 2.21 -12.52
C PRO A 212 -0.77 2.30 -11.90
N GLY A 213 -0.41 1.26 -11.11
CA GLY A 213 0.87 1.14 -10.43
C GLY A 213 1.06 2.05 -9.20
N ARG A 214 0.00 2.75 -8.76
CA ARG A 214 0.08 3.67 -7.61
C ARG A 214 -0.67 3.18 -6.37
N ILE A 215 -1.34 2.02 -6.46
CA ILE A 215 -2.15 1.45 -5.36
C ILE A 215 -1.38 0.30 -4.69
N ALA A 216 -0.14 0.57 -4.29
CA ALA A 216 0.73 -0.45 -3.69
C ALA A 216 0.23 -0.99 -2.35
N SER A 217 -0.60 -0.24 -1.65
CA SER A 217 -1.20 -0.61 -0.36
C SER A 217 -2.69 -0.31 -0.35
N ILE A 218 -3.48 -1.25 0.16
CA ILE A 218 -4.95 -1.12 0.28
C ILE A 218 -5.34 -1.44 1.71
N HIS A 219 -6.12 -0.55 2.33
CA HIS A 219 -6.81 -0.82 3.58
C HIS A 219 -8.13 -1.55 3.30
N CYS A 220 -8.20 -2.77 3.81
CA CYS A 220 -9.34 -3.65 3.65
C CYS A 220 -10.38 -3.39 4.75
N LYS A 221 -10.84 -2.15 4.82
CA LYS A 221 -11.98 -1.72 5.62
C LYS A 221 -13.24 -1.87 4.77
N ASP A 222 -14.35 -2.31 5.37
CA ASP A 222 -15.64 -2.36 4.69
C ASP A 222 -16.63 -1.37 5.30
N TRP A 223 -17.71 -1.11 4.59
CA TRP A 223 -18.75 -0.20 5.01
C TRP A 223 -20.12 -0.67 4.53
N ALA A 224 -21.15 -0.49 5.36
CA ALA A 224 -22.53 -0.75 5.00
C ALA A 224 -23.43 0.42 5.41
N PRO A 225 -24.42 0.81 4.58
CA PRO A 225 -25.33 1.91 4.91
C PRO A 225 -26.22 1.59 6.12
N GLY A 226 -26.62 2.65 6.85
CA GLY A 226 -27.52 2.59 8.01
C GLY A 226 -26.79 2.72 9.32
N GLU A 227 -27.58 2.58 10.42
CA GLU A 227 -27.10 2.71 11.79
C GLU A 227 -27.27 1.37 12.54
N GLY A 228 -26.43 1.14 13.53
CA GLY A 228 -26.48 -0.06 14.38
C GLY A 228 -25.15 -0.81 14.49
N PRO A 229 -25.12 -1.88 15.29
CA PRO A 229 -23.87 -2.61 15.60
C PRO A 229 -23.26 -3.34 14.37
N ASP A 230 -24.06 -3.57 13.34
CA ASP A 230 -23.66 -4.26 12.09
C ASP A 230 -23.77 -3.30 10.88
N LYS A 231 -23.59 -1.99 11.08
CA LYS A 231 -23.67 -0.96 10.06
C LYS A 231 -22.50 0.00 10.16
N GLY A 232 -22.39 0.90 9.18
CA GLY A 232 -21.26 1.80 9.08
C GLY A 232 -19.97 1.01 8.94
N TYR A 233 -18.95 1.39 9.68
CA TYR A 233 -17.65 0.71 9.78
C TYR A 233 -17.59 -0.40 10.82
N HIS A 234 -18.74 -0.78 11.45
CA HIS A 234 -18.81 -1.90 12.38
C HIS A 234 -18.95 -3.26 11.69
N VAL A 235 -19.23 -3.28 10.39
CA VAL A 235 -19.24 -4.51 9.58
C VAL A 235 -17.83 -5.06 9.42
N LEU A 236 -17.67 -6.37 9.45
CA LEU A 236 -16.38 -6.99 9.19
C LEU A 236 -16.04 -6.90 7.69
N THR A 237 -14.77 -7.02 7.37
CA THR A 237 -14.31 -7.10 5.98
C THR A 237 -15.07 -8.20 5.23
N GLY A 238 -15.80 -7.82 4.16
CA GLY A 238 -16.66 -8.70 3.36
C GLY A 238 -18.11 -8.76 3.81
N GLU A 239 -18.50 -8.11 4.88
CA GLU A 239 -19.90 -7.97 5.31
C GLU A 239 -20.57 -6.67 4.81
N GLY A 240 -19.78 -5.76 4.26
CA GLY A 240 -20.23 -4.47 3.74
C GLY A 240 -20.65 -4.51 2.28
N THR A 241 -20.55 -3.36 1.61
CA THR A 241 -20.99 -3.19 0.23
C THR A 241 -19.85 -3.15 -0.79
N ALA A 242 -18.60 -3.29 -0.35
CA ALA A 242 -17.45 -3.31 -1.23
C ALA A 242 -17.42 -4.58 -2.11
N ASN A 243 -17.25 -4.41 -3.42
CA ASN A 243 -17.11 -5.53 -4.36
C ASN A 243 -15.66 -6.06 -4.33
N TRP A 244 -15.31 -6.78 -3.27
CA TRP A 244 -13.95 -7.29 -3.05
C TRP A 244 -13.36 -8.10 -4.20
N PRO A 245 -14.10 -9.03 -4.85
CA PRO A 245 -13.57 -9.74 -6.02
C PRO A 245 -13.12 -8.80 -7.14
N ALA A 246 -13.93 -7.82 -7.50
CA ALA A 246 -13.59 -6.85 -8.55
C ALA A 246 -12.46 -5.90 -8.13
N ILE A 247 -12.42 -5.49 -6.86
CA ILE A 247 -11.36 -4.64 -6.30
C ILE A 247 -10.03 -5.39 -6.34
N ARG A 248 -9.97 -6.63 -5.88
CA ARG A 248 -8.76 -7.47 -5.91
C ARG A 248 -8.28 -7.68 -7.34
N ALA A 249 -9.17 -8.05 -8.26
CA ALA A 249 -8.83 -8.24 -9.66
C ALA A 249 -8.23 -6.95 -10.28
N ALA A 250 -8.78 -5.77 -9.99
CA ALA A 250 -8.22 -4.50 -10.47
C ALA A 250 -6.88 -4.17 -9.81
N ALA A 251 -6.77 -4.35 -8.49
CA ALA A 251 -5.55 -4.07 -7.74
C ALA A 251 -4.37 -4.94 -8.19
N GLU A 252 -4.62 -6.23 -8.41
CA GLU A 252 -3.61 -7.21 -8.81
C GLU A 252 -3.25 -7.11 -10.30
N SER A 253 -4.18 -6.66 -11.17
CA SER A 253 -3.90 -6.54 -12.60
C SER A 253 -3.24 -5.22 -13.00
N VAL A 254 -3.70 -4.09 -12.45
CA VAL A 254 -3.24 -2.75 -12.87
C VAL A 254 -2.84 -1.85 -11.71
N GLY A 255 -3.35 -2.09 -10.49
CA GLY A 255 -3.11 -1.24 -9.32
C GLY A 255 -1.68 -1.28 -8.82
N GLY A 256 -0.99 -2.41 -8.99
CA GLY A 256 0.37 -2.64 -8.49
C GLY A 256 0.39 -2.93 -6.99
N VAL A 257 -0.66 -3.58 -6.46
CA VAL A 257 -0.77 -3.88 -5.03
C VAL A 257 0.33 -4.82 -4.55
N GLU A 258 0.95 -4.44 -3.45
CA GLU A 258 2.00 -5.19 -2.75
C GLU A 258 1.47 -5.72 -1.40
N THR A 259 0.54 -4.97 -0.77
CA THR A 259 0.02 -5.29 0.55
C THR A 259 -1.46 -4.96 0.68
N TYR A 260 -2.22 -5.90 1.22
CA TYR A 260 -3.56 -5.70 1.73
C TYR A 260 -3.49 -5.60 3.26
N LEU A 261 -3.97 -4.51 3.83
CA LEU A 261 -3.97 -4.25 5.28
C LEU A 261 -5.41 -4.27 5.76
N ILE A 262 -5.77 -5.30 6.49
CA ILE A 262 -7.09 -5.35 7.15
C ILE A 262 -7.11 -4.24 8.21
N GLU A 263 -8.17 -3.44 8.21
CA GLU A 263 -8.43 -2.43 9.23
C GLU A 263 -9.86 -2.52 9.72
N GLN A 264 -10.03 -2.47 11.05
CA GLN A 264 -11.33 -2.49 11.70
C GLN A 264 -11.32 -1.61 12.95
N GLU A 265 -12.16 -0.60 12.98
CA GLU A 265 -12.15 0.40 14.07
C GLU A 265 -13.07 0.06 15.24
N GLY A 266 -13.83 -1.01 15.12
CA GLY A 266 -14.75 -1.55 16.11
C GLY A 266 -15.71 -2.52 15.46
N SER A 267 -16.29 -3.41 16.25
CA SER A 267 -17.33 -4.36 15.82
C SER A 267 -18.11 -4.88 17.03
N ARG A 268 -19.00 -5.84 16.80
CA ARG A 268 -19.73 -6.58 17.84
C ARG A 268 -18.87 -7.58 18.63
N TYR A 269 -17.59 -7.71 18.29
CA TYR A 269 -16.66 -8.66 18.92
C TYR A 269 -15.54 -7.93 19.65
N THR A 270 -14.76 -8.66 20.44
CA THR A 270 -13.50 -8.14 21.01
C THR A 270 -12.48 -7.82 19.89
N PRO A 271 -11.49 -6.94 20.13
CA PRO A 271 -10.55 -6.55 19.09
C PRO A 271 -9.85 -7.74 18.41
N PHE A 272 -9.37 -8.72 19.17
CA PHE A 272 -8.70 -9.89 18.59
C PHE A 272 -9.65 -10.82 17.83
N GLU A 273 -10.85 -11.08 18.37
CA GLU A 273 -11.89 -11.85 17.66
C GLU A 273 -12.30 -11.15 16.35
N THR A 274 -12.39 -9.82 16.36
CA THR A 274 -12.69 -9.00 15.20
C THR A 274 -11.66 -9.23 14.08
N VAL A 275 -10.38 -9.04 14.39
CA VAL A 275 -9.33 -9.15 13.37
C VAL A 275 -9.12 -10.59 12.91
N GLU A 276 -9.34 -11.59 13.77
CA GLU A 276 -9.33 -13.00 13.40
C GLU A 276 -10.45 -13.32 12.40
N LYS A 277 -11.66 -12.84 12.66
CA LYS A 277 -12.82 -13.01 11.78
C LYS A 277 -12.65 -12.28 10.45
N CYS A 278 -12.10 -11.06 10.45
CA CYS A 278 -11.79 -10.32 9.24
C CYS A 278 -10.77 -11.08 8.36
N LEU A 279 -9.72 -11.64 8.96
CA LEU A 279 -8.74 -12.44 8.21
C LEU A 279 -9.36 -13.74 7.65
N ALA A 280 -10.21 -14.41 8.42
CA ALA A 280 -10.92 -15.61 7.97
C ALA A 280 -11.85 -15.29 6.79
N SER A 281 -12.62 -14.20 6.89
CA SER A 281 -13.47 -13.70 5.81
C SER A 281 -12.65 -13.38 4.56
N TRP A 282 -11.56 -12.61 4.70
CA TRP A 282 -10.66 -12.26 3.60
C TRP A 282 -10.11 -13.49 2.86
N ARG A 283 -9.68 -14.51 3.62
CA ARG A 283 -9.17 -15.76 3.05
C ARG A 283 -10.24 -16.60 2.35
N GLY A 284 -11.48 -16.51 2.80
CA GLY A 284 -12.63 -17.19 2.20
C GLY A 284 -13.16 -16.53 0.92
N MET A 285 -12.81 -15.27 0.66
CA MET A 285 -13.24 -14.57 -0.55
C MET A 285 -12.48 -15.12 -1.77
N LYS A 286 -13.23 -15.60 -2.75
CA LYS A 286 -12.64 -15.96 -4.05
C LYS A 286 -12.18 -14.70 -4.78
N ALA A 287 -11.01 -14.77 -5.39
CA ALA A 287 -10.52 -13.73 -6.29
C ALA A 287 -11.32 -13.73 -7.58
#